data_2ddbbff44c657c1fbff54c9ab4301e9a
#
_entry.id   2ddbbff44c657c1fbff54c9ab4301e9a
#
_cell.length_a   1.000
_cell.length_b   1.000
_cell.length_c   1.000
_cell.angle_alpha   90.00
_cell.angle_beta   90.00
_cell.angle_gamma   90.00
#
_symmetry.space_group_name_H-M   'P 1'
#
loop_
_entity.id
_entity.type
_entity.pdbx_description
1 polymer ?
#
loop_
_entity_poly.entity_id
_entity_poly.type
_entity_poly.pdbx_seq_one_letter_code
_entity_poly.pdbx_strand_id
1 'polypeptide(L)'
;AEALQTKETNRKAVAAYRKYLADEMKSSGKEGQLSDFCLVDLNQDGIFELFADNSNAEYLTSAAMRIAFLYYQDNVLKEDGFLPFLLYSPETSKIIPWYSKQGYIVETYQYSNNGLTELGHWDLTDNPWLMTESELLETIEDALRISGNEKMYTGNFVSITEENLDKYLSFHLSDCVLIN
;
A
#
# COMPACT_ATOMS: atom_id res chain seq x y z
N ALA A 1 -9.05 27.44 6.74
CA ALA A 1 -10.22 26.56 6.67
C ALA A 1 -9.82 25.20 6.05
N GLU A 2 -9.15 25.19 4.91
CA GLU A 2 -8.75 23.98 4.18
C GLU A 2 -7.82 23.05 5.01
N ALA A 3 -6.76 23.61 5.60
CA ALA A 3 -5.84 22.84 6.45
C ALA A 3 -6.52 22.20 7.68
N LEU A 4 -7.56 22.84 8.23
CA LEU A 4 -8.33 22.27 9.33
C LEU A 4 -9.22 21.11 8.85
N GLN A 5 -9.77 21.21 7.65
CA GLN A 5 -10.58 20.17 7.05
C GLN A 5 -9.74 18.94 6.70
N THR A 6 -8.57 19.13 6.10
CA THR A 6 -7.61 18.06 5.82
C THR A 6 -7.20 17.33 7.11
N LYS A 7 -6.88 18.08 8.17
CA LYS A 7 -6.52 17.51 9.47
C LYS A 7 -7.65 16.69 10.08
N GLU A 8 -8.90 17.16 10.01
CA GLU A 8 -10.05 16.42 10.54
C GLU A 8 -10.35 15.18 9.70
N THR A 9 -10.22 15.25 8.38
CA THR A 9 -10.38 14.10 7.48
C THR A 9 -9.31 13.05 7.76
N ASN A 10 -8.05 13.46 7.90
CA ASN A 10 -6.95 12.56 8.23
C ASN A 10 -7.15 11.89 9.60
N ARG A 11 -7.65 12.62 10.60
CA ARG A 11 -8.01 12.05 11.90
C ARG A 11 -9.04 10.93 11.78
N LYS A 12 -10.06 11.12 10.95
CA LYS A 12 -11.10 10.11 10.68
C LYS A 12 -10.53 8.90 9.92
N ALA A 13 -9.68 9.15 8.92
CA ALA A 13 -9.02 8.11 8.15
C ALA A 13 -8.18 7.20 9.05
N VAL A 14 -7.28 7.81 9.83
CA VAL A 14 -6.42 7.07 10.78
C VAL A 14 -7.23 6.27 11.81
N ALA A 15 -8.32 6.84 12.32
CA ALA A 15 -9.22 6.12 13.23
C ALA A 15 -9.89 4.91 12.56
N ALA A 16 -10.29 5.05 11.30
CA ALA A 16 -10.88 3.96 10.52
C ALA A 16 -9.86 2.86 10.24
N TYR A 17 -8.63 3.22 9.87
CA TYR A 17 -7.52 2.25 9.67
C TYR A 17 -7.20 1.49 10.95
N ARG A 18 -7.08 2.20 12.07
CA ARG A 18 -6.85 1.57 13.38
C ARG A 18 -7.93 0.53 13.70
N LYS A 19 -9.20 0.91 13.51
CA LYS A 19 -10.31 -0.02 13.74
C LYS A 19 -10.22 -1.23 12.83
N TYR A 20 -9.95 -1.04 11.55
CA TYR A 20 -9.82 -2.12 10.57
C TYR A 20 -8.72 -3.11 10.98
N LEU A 21 -7.51 -2.61 11.28
CA LEU A 21 -6.39 -3.46 11.68
C LEU A 21 -6.62 -4.14 13.04
N ALA A 22 -7.26 -3.46 13.99
CA ALA A 22 -7.63 -4.08 15.27
C ALA A 22 -8.66 -5.22 15.11
N ASP A 23 -9.55 -5.11 14.13
CA ASP A 23 -10.51 -6.18 13.80
C ASP A 23 -9.81 -7.34 13.07
N GLU A 24 -8.82 -7.07 12.22
CA GLU A 24 -7.94 -8.09 11.63
C GLU A 24 -7.17 -8.88 12.73
N MET A 25 -6.61 -8.20 13.70
CA MET A 25 -5.92 -8.86 14.83
C MET A 25 -6.81 -9.86 15.60
N LYS A 26 -8.10 -9.55 15.77
CA LYS A 26 -9.07 -10.45 16.42
C LYS A 26 -9.38 -11.69 15.58
N SER A 27 -9.06 -11.66 14.31
CA SER A 27 -9.25 -12.77 13.37
C SER A 27 -8.05 -13.72 13.34
N SER A 28 -7.17 -13.68 14.35
CA SER A 28 -5.91 -14.42 14.39
C SER A 28 -6.08 -15.91 14.09
N GLY A 29 -5.15 -16.46 13.29
CA GLY A 29 -5.15 -17.86 12.87
C GLY A 29 -5.99 -18.15 11.62
N LYS A 30 -6.55 -17.14 10.94
CA LYS A 30 -7.21 -17.31 9.65
C LYS A 30 -6.21 -17.18 8.51
N GLU A 31 -6.41 -18.00 7.49
CA GLU A 31 -5.68 -17.87 6.23
C GLU A 31 -5.91 -16.49 5.62
N GLY A 32 -4.83 -15.84 5.18
CA GLY A 32 -4.88 -14.51 4.58
C GLY A 32 -5.01 -13.35 5.55
N GLN A 33 -4.84 -13.59 6.87
CA GLN A 33 -4.79 -12.53 7.86
C GLN A 33 -3.65 -11.57 7.59
N LEU A 34 -3.93 -10.25 7.67
CA LEU A 34 -2.91 -9.21 7.54
C LEU A 34 -1.97 -9.22 8.75
N SER A 35 -0.69 -9.04 8.50
CA SER A 35 0.37 -9.10 9.51
C SER A 35 1.11 -7.79 9.70
N ASP A 36 1.21 -6.99 8.65
CA ASP A 36 2.03 -5.78 8.63
C ASP A 36 1.30 -4.63 7.92
N PHE A 37 1.69 -3.39 8.22
CA PHE A 37 1.12 -2.20 7.58
C PHE A 37 2.13 -1.07 7.41
N CYS A 38 1.88 -0.18 6.46
CA CYS A 38 2.56 1.12 6.36
C CYS A 38 1.57 2.23 6.00
N LEU A 39 1.86 3.45 6.48
CA LEU A 39 1.14 4.66 6.11
C LEU A 39 1.91 5.41 5.02
N VAL A 40 1.18 5.99 4.09
CA VAL A 40 1.72 6.79 3.00
C VAL A 40 0.74 7.93 2.68
N ASP A 41 1.26 9.11 2.35
CA ASP A 41 0.49 10.18 1.71
C ASP A 41 0.77 10.06 0.20
N LEU A 42 0.01 9.17 -0.46
CA LEU A 42 0.31 8.72 -1.82
C LEU A 42 0.06 9.80 -2.87
N ASN A 43 -0.92 10.65 -2.65
CA ASN A 43 -1.27 11.73 -3.57
C ASN A 43 -0.83 13.12 -3.06
N GLN A 44 -0.10 13.18 -1.95
CA GLN A 44 0.44 14.37 -1.32
C GLN A 44 -0.63 15.43 -0.96
N ASP A 45 -1.83 14.98 -0.61
CA ASP A 45 -2.93 15.85 -0.20
C ASP A 45 -3.01 16.07 1.33
N GLY A 46 -2.12 15.43 2.07
CA GLY A 46 -2.04 15.48 3.53
C GLY A 46 -3.00 14.52 4.23
N ILE A 47 -3.71 13.67 3.50
CA ILE A 47 -4.53 12.58 4.02
C ILE A 47 -3.78 11.27 3.77
N PHE A 48 -3.50 10.53 4.84
CA PHE A 48 -2.76 9.29 4.70
C PHE A 48 -3.65 8.16 4.16
N GLU A 49 -3.07 7.37 3.26
CA GLU A 49 -3.51 6.04 2.89
C GLU A 49 -2.75 4.99 3.68
N LEU A 50 -3.22 3.74 3.64
CA LEU A 50 -2.61 2.63 4.32
C LEU A 50 -2.49 1.43 3.40
N PHE A 51 -1.28 0.88 3.30
CA PHE A 51 -1.06 -0.47 2.79
C PHE A 51 -0.94 -1.43 3.97
N ALA A 52 -1.57 -2.59 3.85
CA ALA A 52 -1.39 -3.69 4.79
C ALA A 52 -1.17 -4.99 4.02
N ASP A 53 -0.21 -5.79 4.46
CA ASP A 53 0.11 -7.06 3.84
C ASP A 53 0.05 -8.23 4.82
N ASN A 54 0.18 -9.43 4.31
CA ASN A 54 0.20 -10.64 5.10
C ASN A 54 1.47 -11.49 4.86
N SER A 55 2.55 -10.89 4.38
CA SER A 55 3.78 -11.59 4.02
C SER A 55 4.43 -12.31 5.20
N ASN A 56 4.22 -11.84 6.43
CA ASN A 56 4.72 -12.43 7.67
C ASN A 56 3.67 -13.24 8.46
N ALA A 57 2.51 -13.54 7.86
CA ALA A 57 1.47 -14.32 8.53
C ALA A 57 1.92 -15.77 8.78
N GLU A 58 1.61 -16.30 9.96
CA GLU A 58 2.05 -17.63 10.42
C GLU A 58 1.55 -18.79 9.53
N TYR A 59 0.41 -18.59 8.86
CA TYR A 59 -0.26 -19.61 8.04
C TYR A 59 -0.46 -19.11 6.62
N LEU A 60 0.63 -18.74 5.94
CA LEU A 60 0.55 -18.17 4.61
C LEU A 60 0.72 -19.25 3.54
N THR A 61 -0.28 -19.40 2.68
CA THR A 61 -0.14 -20.09 1.41
C THR A 61 0.04 -19.07 0.29
N SER A 62 0.71 -19.45 -0.79
CA SER A 62 0.91 -18.56 -1.95
C SER A 62 -0.42 -18.04 -2.55
N ALA A 63 -1.51 -18.79 -2.38
CA ALA A 63 -2.84 -18.40 -2.84
C ALA A 63 -3.53 -17.36 -1.93
N ALA A 64 -3.08 -17.22 -0.69
CA ALA A 64 -3.65 -16.32 0.31
C ALA A 64 -2.84 -15.03 0.48
N MET A 65 -1.70 -14.88 -0.23
CA MET A 65 -0.90 -13.66 -0.18
C MET A 65 -1.67 -12.48 -0.78
N ARG A 66 -1.74 -11.38 -0.03
CA ARG A 66 -2.44 -10.16 -0.47
C ARG A 66 -1.83 -8.90 0.12
N ILE A 67 -2.06 -7.77 -0.57
CA ILE A 67 -1.90 -6.43 -0.02
C ILE A 67 -3.27 -5.76 -0.06
N ALA A 68 -3.71 -5.23 1.06
CA ALA A 68 -4.88 -4.35 1.14
C ALA A 68 -4.41 -2.90 1.03
N PHE A 69 -5.05 -2.14 0.17
CA PHE A 69 -4.89 -0.70 0.06
C PHE A 69 -6.13 -0.03 0.62
N LEU A 70 -5.96 0.69 1.72
CA LEU A 70 -7.04 1.37 2.41
C LEU A 70 -6.90 2.88 2.21
N TYR A 71 -7.98 3.51 1.81
CA TYR A 71 -8.06 4.96 1.66
C TYR A 71 -9.42 5.48 2.15
N TYR A 72 -9.45 6.76 2.51
CA TYR A 72 -10.61 7.38 3.12
C TYR A 72 -11.18 8.45 2.20
N GLN A 73 -12.33 8.16 1.61
CA GLN A 73 -12.98 9.02 0.64
C GLN A 73 -14.45 9.23 1.00
N ASP A 74 -14.96 10.45 0.86
CA ASP A 74 -16.37 10.80 1.13
C ASP A 74 -16.85 10.38 2.53
N ASN A 75 -15.98 10.47 3.54
CA ASN A 75 -16.19 9.99 4.91
C ASN A 75 -16.42 8.47 5.02
N VAL A 76 -15.96 7.70 4.07
CA VAL A 76 -16.07 6.23 4.03
C VAL A 76 -14.68 5.63 3.84
N LEU A 77 -14.37 4.58 4.62
CA LEU A 77 -13.23 3.72 4.36
C LEU A 77 -13.49 2.90 3.11
N LYS A 78 -12.55 2.97 2.18
CA LYS A 78 -12.51 2.16 0.95
C LYS A 78 -11.36 1.17 1.06
N GLU A 79 -11.52 0.03 0.42
CA GLU A 79 -10.49 -1.01 0.34
C GLU A 79 -10.40 -1.52 -1.10
N ASP A 80 -9.17 -1.56 -1.60
CA ASP A 80 -8.80 -2.28 -2.82
C ASP A 80 -7.74 -3.33 -2.47
N GLY A 81 -7.71 -4.43 -3.21
CA GLY A 81 -6.78 -5.54 -2.97
C GLY A 81 -5.79 -5.69 -4.11
N PHE A 82 -4.52 -5.87 -3.77
CA PHE A 82 -3.47 -6.23 -4.72
C PHE A 82 -2.83 -7.56 -4.33
N LEU A 83 -2.19 -8.18 -5.28
CA LEU A 83 -1.33 -9.32 -5.01
C LEU A 83 0.00 -8.85 -4.41
N PRO A 84 0.74 -9.72 -3.71
CA PRO A 84 1.98 -9.34 -3.06
C PRO A 84 3.00 -8.82 -4.08
N PHE A 85 3.95 -8.06 -3.58
CA PHE A 85 4.94 -7.33 -4.36
C PHE A 85 4.39 -6.08 -5.04
N LEU A 86 4.49 -4.98 -4.31
CA LEU A 86 3.96 -3.69 -4.69
C LEU A 86 5.07 -2.65 -4.64
N LEU A 87 5.14 -1.85 -5.70
CA LEU A 87 5.87 -0.60 -5.72
C LEU A 87 4.88 0.55 -5.75
N TYR A 88 5.24 1.67 -5.17
CA TYR A 88 4.45 2.89 -5.24
C TYR A 88 5.34 4.14 -5.38
N SER A 89 4.78 5.19 -5.94
CA SER A 89 5.42 6.50 -6.08
C SER A 89 4.51 7.61 -5.58
N PRO A 90 4.80 8.26 -4.45
CA PRO A 90 4.04 9.42 -3.99
C PRO A 90 4.17 10.62 -4.92
N GLU A 91 5.27 10.74 -5.63
CA GLU A 91 5.53 11.87 -6.56
C GLU A 91 4.55 11.87 -7.73
N THR A 92 4.10 10.70 -8.16
CA THR A 92 3.16 10.53 -9.26
C THR A 92 1.85 9.89 -8.85
N SER A 93 1.67 9.60 -7.58
CA SER A 93 0.47 8.92 -7.02
C SER A 93 0.19 7.58 -7.70
N LYS A 94 1.24 6.86 -8.09
CA LYS A 94 1.11 5.56 -8.76
C LYS A 94 1.28 4.40 -7.79
N ILE A 95 0.54 3.35 -8.07
CA ILE A 95 0.66 2.02 -7.46
C ILE A 95 0.95 1.02 -8.57
N ILE A 96 1.98 0.21 -8.37
CA ILE A 96 2.46 -0.76 -9.35
C ILE A 96 2.55 -2.12 -8.66
N PRO A 97 1.44 -2.87 -8.60
CA PRO A 97 1.50 -4.26 -8.21
C PRO A 97 2.18 -5.05 -9.32
N TRP A 98 3.14 -5.88 -8.93
CA TRP A 98 3.76 -6.81 -9.85
C TRP A 98 3.71 -8.23 -9.28
N TYR A 99 3.25 -9.17 -10.07
CA TYR A 99 3.17 -10.57 -9.64
C TYR A 99 3.15 -11.51 -10.84
N SER A 100 3.40 -12.81 -10.57
CA SER A 100 3.23 -13.85 -11.55
C SER A 100 1.84 -14.50 -11.39
N LYS A 101 0.92 -14.19 -12.29
CA LYS A 101 0.00 -15.20 -12.80
C LYS A 101 0.73 -15.96 -13.92
N GLN A 102 0.12 -16.92 -14.56
CA GLN A 102 0.71 -17.53 -15.76
C GLN A 102 1.05 -16.46 -16.83
N GLY A 103 2.30 -15.97 -16.79
CA GLY A 103 2.75 -14.75 -17.46
C GLY A 103 2.99 -13.65 -16.43
N TYR A 104 4.20 -13.16 -16.33
CA TYR A 104 4.59 -12.12 -15.39
C TYR A 104 3.99 -10.79 -15.84
N ILE A 105 2.97 -10.31 -15.13
CA ILE A 105 2.22 -9.10 -15.48
C ILE A 105 2.54 -8.01 -14.45
N VAL A 106 2.87 -6.83 -14.94
CA VAL A 106 2.94 -5.60 -14.15
C VAL A 106 1.71 -4.76 -14.47
N GLU A 107 0.95 -4.43 -13.46
CA GLU A 107 -0.19 -3.51 -13.57
C GLU A 107 0.23 -2.13 -13.05
N THR A 108 -0.42 -1.09 -13.52
CA THR A 108 -0.19 0.27 -13.02
C THR A 108 -1.50 0.97 -12.78
N TYR A 109 -1.63 1.55 -11.61
CA TYR A 109 -2.79 2.32 -11.17
C TYR A 109 -2.39 3.74 -10.81
N GLN A 110 -3.27 4.68 -11.13
CA GLN A 110 -3.22 6.06 -10.65
C GLN A 110 -4.20 6.20 -9.48
N TYR A 111 -3.71 6.65 -8.35
CA TYR A 111 -4.56 7.04 -7.22
C TYR A 111 -4.90 8.53 -7.29
N SER A 112 -6.13 8.86 -7.01
CA SER A 112 -6.63 10.24 -6.93
C SER A 112 -7.82 10.32 -5.96
N ASN A 113 -8.33 11.53 -5.75
CA ASN A 113 -9.55 11.74 -4.96
C ASN A 113 -10.81 11.02 -5.51
N ASN A 114 -10.72 10.45 -6.71
CA ASN A 114 -11.77 9.62 -7.31
C ASN A 114 -11.53 8.11 -7.13
N GLY A 115 -10.50 7.74 -6.35
CA GLY A 115 -10.07 6.36 -6.16
C GLY A 115 -9.01 5.91 -7.17
N LEU A 116 -8.92 4.61 -7.39
CA LEU A 116 -7.95 4.00 -8.30
C LEU A 116 -8.45 3.98 -9.74
N THR A 117 -7.55 4.30 -10.65
CA THR A 117 -7.78 4.17 -12.11
C THR A 117 -6.64 3.35 -12.69
N GLU A 118 -6.96 2.25 -13.36
CA GLU A 118 -5.97 1.46 -14.09
C GLU A 118 -5.42 2.28 -15.27
N LEU A 119 -4.10 2.36 -15.36
CA LEU A 119 -3.40 3.02 -16.47
C LEU A 119 -2.99 2.02 -17.55
N GLY A 120 -2.75 0.77 -17.19
CA GLY A 120 -2.37 -0.28 -18.11
C GLY A 120 -1.72 -1.48 -17.42
N HIS A 121 -1.39 -2.46 -18.24
CA HIS A 121 -0.66 -3.65 -17.82
C HIS A 121 0.39 -4.02 -18.88
N TRP A 122 1.44 -4.71 -18.45
CA TRP A 122 2.54 -5.15 -19.30
C TRP A 122 2.95 -6.57 -18.93
N ASP A 123 3.16 -7.39 -19.93
CA ASP A 123 3.75 -8.72 -19.74
C ASP A 123 5.27 -8.58 -19.65
N LEU A 124 5.86 -9.06 -18.57
CA LEU A 124 7.31 -9.20 -18.46
C LEU A 124 7.77 -10.44 -19.24
N THR A 125 8.84 -10.28 -20.02
CA THR A 125 9.39 -11.40 -20.84
C THR A 125 10.19 -12.38 -20.01
N ASP A 126 10.77 -11.94 -18.89
CA ASP A 126 11.63 -12.71 -18.02
C ASP A 126 11.00 -12.97 -16.66
N ASN A 127 11.44 -14.07 -16.03
CA ASN A 127 10.93 -14.47 -14.73
C ASN A 127 11.45 -13.54 -13.62
N PRO A 128 10.60 -12.68 -13.02
CA PRO A 128 11.04 -11.72 -12.01
C PRO A 128 11.60 -12.36 -10.74
N TRP A 129 11.30 -13.63 -10.46
CA TRP A 129 11.85 -14.38 -9.34
C TRP A 129 13.33 -14.76 -9.51
N LEU A 130 13.85 -14.66 -10.73
CA LEU A 130 15.25 -14.90 -11.06
C LEU A 130 16.05 -13.61 -11.19
N MET A 131 15.38 -12.46 -11.09
CA MET A 131 15.99 -11.13 -11.15
C MET A 131 16.44 -10.68 -9.76
N THR A 132 17.51 -9.90 -9.72
CA THR A 132 17.83 -9.08 -8.55
C THR A 132 16.81 -7.94 -8.44
N GLU A 133 16.67 -7.35 -7.26
CA GLU A 133 15.80 -6.19 -7.07
C GLU A 133 16.12 -5.05 -8.05
N SER A 134 17.42 -4.82 -8.32
CA SER A 134 17.86 -3.78 -9.26
C SER A 134 17.45 -4.08 -10.69
N GLU A 135 17.63 -5.32 -11.15
CA GLU A 135 17.21 -5.74 -12.51
C GLU A 135 15.69 -5.67 -12.69
N LEU A 136 14.94 -6.04 -11.64
CA LEU A 136 13.49 -5.94 -11.66
C LEU A 136 13.02 -4.49 -11.75
N LEU A 137 13.57 -3.59 -10.93
CA LEU A 137 13.25 -2.17 -10.95
C LEU A 137 13.57 -1.57 -12.33
N GLU A 138 14.75 -1.84 -12.90
CA GLU A 138 15.14 -1.38 -14.23
C GLU A 138 14.15 -1.89 -15.30
N THR A 139 13.77 -3.15 -15.25
CA THR A 139 12.80 -3.75 -16.19
C THR A 139 11.41 -3.10 -16.07
N ILE A 140 10.96 -2.81 -14.84
CA ILE A 140 9.68 -2.13 -14.60
C ILE A 140 9.75 -0.67 -15.08
N GLU A 141 10.83 0.04 -14.80
CA GLU A 141 11.05 1.42 -15.27
C GLU A 141 11.01 1.49 -16.78
N ASP A 142 11.68 0.58 -17.47
CA ASP A 142 11.69 0.49 -18.94
C ASP A 142 10.29 0.18 -19.49
N ALA A 143 9.61 -0.81 -18.92
CA ALA A 143 8.26 -1.21 -19.35
C ALA A 143 7.24 -0.09 -19.18
N LEU A 144 7.32 0.64 -18.08
CA LEU A 144 6.38 1.72 -17.75
C LEU A 144 6.79 3.07 -18.33
N ARG A 145 7.96 3.16 -18.98
CA ARG A 145 8.57 4.41 -19.42
C ARG A 145 8.59 5.47 -18.30
N ILE A 146 8.83 5.00 -17.09
CA ILE A 146 9.02 5.88 -15.94
C ILE A 146 10.28 6.69 -16.22
N SER A 147 10.20 8.00 -16.15
CA SER A 147 11.39 8.84 -16.29
C SER A 147 12.34 8.48 -15.15
N GLY A 148 13.62 8.25 -15.42
CA GLY A 148 14.63 7.82 -14.44
C GLY A 148 14.88 8.75 -13.24
N ASN A 149 13.97 9.71 -13.01
CA ASN A 149 13.91 10.60 -11.85
C ASN A 149 12.72 10.26 -10.93
N GLU A 150 11.83 9.36 -11.32
CA GLU A 150 10.71 8.95 -10.48
C GLU A 150 11.19 7.94 -9.44
N LYS A 151 11.06 8.30 -8.18
CA LYS A 151 11.48 7.45 -7.07
C LYS A 151 10.38 6.47 -6.70
N MET A 152 10.73 5.18 -6.74
CA MET A 152 9.84 4.07 -6.38
C MET A 152 10.16 3.56 -4.98
N TYR A 153 9.12 3.15 -4.25
CA TYR A 153 9.23 2.67 -2.87
C TYR A 153 8.53 1.32 -2.73
N THR A 154 9.11 0.46 -1.90
CA THR A 154 8.50 -0.82 -1.50
C THR A 154 7.70 -0.72 -0.19
N GLY A 155 7.79 0.40 0.52
CA GLY A 155 7.18 0.62 1.82
C GLY A 155 8.00 0.10 2.99
N ASN A 156 7.92 0.81 4.11
CA ASN A 156 8.47 0.37 5.39
C ASN A 156 7.33 -0.18 6.24
N PHE A 157 7.06 -1.48 6.10
CA PHE A 157 6.01 -2.15 6.84
C PHE A 157 6.40 -2.39 8.30
N VAL A 158 5.46 -2.23 9.20
CA VAL A 158 5.58 -2.56 10.62
C VAL A 158 4.50 -3.55 11.00
N SER A 159 4.81 -4.47 11.92
CA SER A 159 3.87 -5.51 12.33
C SER A 159 2.60 -4.94 12.98
N ILE A 160 1.46 -5.54 12.70
CA ILE A 160 0.18 -5.19 13.29
C ILE A 160 0.16 -5.67 14.75
N THR A 161 0.49 -4.78 15.67
CA THR A 161 0.47 -4.99 17.12
C THR A 161 -0.22 -3.81 17.80
N GLU A 162 -0.77 -4.01 19.00
CA GLU A 162 -1.36 -2.88 19.77
C GLU A 162 -0.36 -1.73 19.94
N GLU A 163 0.91 -2.06 20.24
CA GLU A 163 1.98 -1.06 20.37
C GLU A 163 2.16 -0.23 19.11
N ASN A 164 2.22 -0.89 17.94
CA ASN A 164 2.39 -0.20 16.67
C ASN A 164 1.13 0.57 16.25
N LEU A 165 -0.06 0.03 16.54
CA LEU A 165 -1.30 0.77 16.32
C LEU A 165 -1.35 2.03 17.20
N ASP A 166 -0.94 1.95 18.46
CA ASP A 166 -0.85 3.11 19.36
C ASP A 166 0.20 4.12 18.89
N LYS A 167 1.33 3.64 18.41
CA LYS A 167 2.44 4.49 17.97
C LYS A 167 2.16 5.23 16.67
N TYR A 168 1.61 4.55 15.66
CA TYR A 168 1.48 5.08 14.30
C TYR A 168 0.05 5.53 13.94
N LEU A 169 -0.96 4.99 14.61
CA LEU A 169 -2.37 5.29 14.38
C LEU A 169 -3.05 5.94 15.58
N SER A 170 -2.27 6.65 16.42
CA SER A 170 -2.82 7.45 17.52
C SER A 170 -3.29 8.83 17.02
N PHE A 171 -4.21 9.45 17.77
CA PHE A 171 -4.80 10.75 17.41
C PHE A 171 -3.84 11.95 17.54
N HIS A 172 -2.62 11.74 17.98
CA HIS A 172 -1.58 12.77 18.06
C HIS A 172 -0.85 12.91 16.72
N LEU A 173 -1.57 13.44 15.72
CA LEU A 173 -1.09 13.61 14.33
C LEU A 173 0.16 14.51 14.18
N SER A 174 0.60 15.15 15.24
CA SER A 174 1.88 15.89 15.22
C SER A 174 3.11 14.98 15.17
N ASP A 175 2.94 13.70 15.53
CA ASP A 175 4.01 12.72 15.70
C ASP A 175 3.90 11.53 14.75
N CYS A 176 2.93 11.53 13.81
CA CYS A 176 2.91 10.56 12.73
C CYS A 176 4.14 10.78 11.84
N VAL A 177 5.21 10.10 12.20
CA VAL A 177 6.41 10.03 11.37
C VAL A 177 6.00 9.25 10.12
N LEU A 178 5.95 9.95 8.99
CA LEU A 178 5.94 9.31 7.69
C LEU A 178 7.10 8.31 7.67
N ILE A 179 6.77 7.05 7.62
CA ILE A 179 7.77 5.99 7.44
C ILE A 179 8.09 6.00 5.94
N ASN A 180 8.95 6.94 5.55
CA ASN A 180 9.54 6.99 4.21
C ASN A 180 10.72 6.04 4.11
#